data_03f47d04b48884bd8b4e6140d3088622
#
_entry.id   03f47d04b48884bd8b4e6140d3088622
#
_cell.length_a   1.000
_cell.length_b   1.000
_cell.length_c   1.000
_cell.angle_alpha   90.00
_cell.angle_beta   90.00
_cell.angle_gamma   90.00
#
_symmetry.space_group_name_H-M   'P 1'
#
loop_
_entity.id
_entity.type
_entity.pdbx_description
1 polymer ?
#
loop_
_entity_poly.entity_id
_entity_poly.type
_entity_poly.pdbx_seq_one_letter_code
_entity_poly.pdbx_strand_id
1 'polypeptide(L)'
;MRFSYSSDYVPPAPVLEIRLALPGESFAVGPLTALLDTGADANIVPLRHIQPLGAQIEDQRYLRSPWGERRPVYTYLLDIEVAGLRLPSIEVVADDTGDEVIVGRDALNRLRITLDGPAGTFDVTG
;
A
#
# COMPACT_ATOMS: atom_id res chain seq x y z
N MET A 1 -7.91 13.33 9.02
CA MET A 1 -8.92 13.07 7.97
C MET A 1 -9.60 11.75 8.27
N ARG A 2 -10.93 11.72 8.24
CA ARG A 2 -11.72 10.55 8.64
C ARG A 2 -12.23 9.78 7.43
N PHE A 3 -12.20 8.46 7.54
CA PHE A 3 -12.63 7.53 6.50
C PHE A 3 -13.53 6.44 7.08
N SER A 4 -14.36 5.85 6.23
CA SER A 4 -15.19 4.70 6.62
C SER A 4 -14.48 3.39 6.27
N TYR A 5 -14.74 2.35 7.06
CA TYR A 5 -14.34 0.99 6.70
C TYR A 5 -15.07 0.53 5.44
N SER A 6 -14.43 -0.36 4.69
CA SER A 6 -15.05 -1.00 3.53
C SER A 6 -15.79 -2.26 3.93
N SER A 7 -17.07 -2.36 3.53
CA SER A 7 -17.86 -3.56 3.70
C SER A 7 -17.61 -4.60 2.61
N ASP A 8 -16.73 -4.34 1.66
CA ASP A 8 -16.26 -5.34 0.70
C ASP A 8 -15.44 -6.43 1.39
N TYR A 9 -14.97 -6.14 2.61
CA TYR A 9 -14.32 -7.12 3.49
C TYR A 9 -15.30 -7.60 4.56
N VAL A 10 -15.18 -8.86 4.95
CA VAL A 10 -15.98 -9.47 6.02
C VAL A 10 -15.02 -10.12 7.02
N PRO A 11 -14.87 -9.56 8.23
CA PRO A 11 -15.44 -8.30 8.74
C PRO A 11 -14.99 -7.06 7.94
N PRO A 12 -15.70 -5.94 8.05
CA PRO A 12 -15.28 -4.70 7.40
C PRO A 12 -13.86 -4.28 7.81
N ALA A 13 -13.14 -3.67 6.89
CA ALA A 13 -11.73 -3.34 7.07
C ALA A 13 -11.42 -1.90 6.67
N PRO A 14 -10.38 -1.28 7.27
CA PRO A 14 -9.93 0.04 6.88
C PRO A 14 -9.23 -0.03 5.51
N VAL A 15 -9.76 0.73 4.55
CA VAL A 15 -9.17 0.90 3.22
C VAL A 15 -9.03 2.38 2.91
N LEU A 16 -8.01 2.72 2.13
CA LEU A 16 -7.77 4.05 1.63
C LEU A 16 -7.50 4.03 0.14
N GLU A 17 -7.84 5.11 -0.52
CA GLU A 17 -7.36 5.35 -1.87
C GLU A 17 -5.94 5.91 -1.81
N ILE A 18 -5.05 5.35 -2.62
CA ILE A 18 -3.67 5.80 -2.74
C ILE A 18 -3.36 6.18 -4.19
N ARG A 19 -2.35 7.02 -4.36
CA ARG A 19 -1.78 7.34 -5.67
C ARG A 19 -0.29 7.07 -5.64
N LEU A 20 0.27 6.77 -6.80
CA LEU A 20 1.67 6.40 -6.96
C LEU A 20 2.36 7.36 -7.91
N ALA A 21 3.62 7.64 -7.61
CA ALA A 21 4.51 8.43 -8.47
C ALA A 21 5.95 7.92 -8.38
N LEU A 22 6.74 8.22 -9.38
CA LEU A 22 8.19 8.17 -9.24
C LEU A 22 8.62 9.18 -8.18
N PRO A 23 9.71 8.91 -7.45
CA PRO A 23 10.16 9.81 -6.39
C PRO A 23 10.31 11.25 -6.87
N GLY A 24 9.63 12.17 -6.19
CA GLY A 24 9.69 13.59 -6.48
C GLY A 24 8.83 14.07 -7.65
N GLU A 25 8.13 13.17 -8.34
CA GLU A 25 7.32 13.51 -9.51
C GLU A 25 5.82 13.61 -9.16
N SER A 26 5.04 14.05 -10.14
CA SER A 26 3.59 14.13 -10.00
C SER A 26 2.97 12.74 -9.92
N PHE A 27 1.91 12.59 -9.13
CA PHE A 27 1.18 11.33 -9.04
C PHE A 27 0.50 11.02 -10.38
N ALA A 28 0.83 9.89 -10.95
CA ALA A 28 0.41 9.49 -12.30
C ALA A 28 -0.45 8.24 -12.33
N VAL A 29 -0.48 7.46 -11.24
CA VAL A 29 -1.25 6.22 -11.13
C VAL A 29 -2.16 6.30 -9.92
N GLY A 30 -3.41 5.94 -10.10
CA GLY A 30 -4.43 5.93 -9.06
C GLY A 30 -5.65 6.78 -9.42
N PRO A 31 -6.64 6.85 -8.52
CA PRO A 31 -6.61 6.24 -7.19
C PRO A 31 -6.70 4.71 -7.23
N LEU A 32 -6.00 4.07 -6.31
CA LEU A 32 -6.08 2.63 -6.09
C LEU A 32 -6.62 2.39 -4.68
N THR A 33 -7.58 1.49 -4.54
CA THR A 33 -8.09 1.10 -3.22
C THR A 33 -7.10 0.16 -2.54
N ALA A 34 -6.60 0.55 -1.38
CA ALA A 34 -5.59 -0.19 -0.65
C ALA A 34 -6.10 -0.60 0.73
N LEU A 35 -5.85 -1.85 1.10
CA LEU A 35 -6.09 -2.34 2.46
C LEU A 35 -4.97 -1.86 3.37
N LEU A 36 -5.32 -1.30 4.53
CA LEU A 36 -4.36 -0.96 5.57
C LEU A 36 -4.11 -2.22 6.40
N ASP A 37 -2.89 -2.71 6.37
CA ASP A 37 -2.55 -3.99 7.01
C ASP A 37 -1.32 -3.85 7.89
N THR A 38 -1.54 -3.67 9.19
CA THR A 38 -0.45 -3.59 10.17
C THR A 38 0.27 -4.93 10.37
N GLY A 39 -0.32 -6.02 9.90
CA GLY A 39 0.31 -7.34 9.91
C GLY A 39 1.30 -7.54 8.77
N ALA A 40 1.24 -6.71 7.73
CA ALA A 40 2.17 -6.79 6.61
C ALA A 40 3.38 -5.89 6.84
N ASP A 41 4.59 -6.40 6.65
CA ASP A 41 5.81 -5.60 6.69
C ASP A 41 6.05 -4.87 5.37
N ALA A 42 5.53 -5.38 4.26
CA ALA A 42 5.72 -4.82 2.92
C ALA A 42 4.45 -4.11 2.41
N ASN A 43 4.67 -3.13 1.53
CA ASN A 43 3.62 -2.57 0.69
C ASN A 43 3.57 -3.38 -0.60
N ILE A 44 2.39 -3.78 -1.03
CA ILE A 44 2.21 -4.65 -2.19
C ILE A 44 1.29 -3.98 -3.19
N VAL A 45 1.74 -3.87 -4.43
CA VAL A 45 0.96 -3.30 -5.54
C VAL A 45 1.08 -4.23 -6.74
N PRO A 46 -0.03 -4.57 -7.42
CA PRO A 46 0.06 -5.33 -8.65
C PRO A 46 0.98 -4.67 -9.67
N LEU A 47 1.82 -5.47 -10.33
CA LEU A 47 2.83 -4.97 -11.26
C LEU A 47 2.22 -4.09 -12.37
N ARG A 48 1.00 -4.40 -12.82
CA ARG A 48 0.32 -3.62 -13.87
C ARG A 48 0.12 -2.15 -13.51
N HIS A 49 0.09 -1.80 -12.22
CA HIS A 49 -0.03 -0.41 -11.78
C HIS A 49 1.32 0.29 -11.68
N ILE A 50 2.42 -0.46 -11.59
CA ILE A 50 3.77 0.09 -11.49
C ILE A 50 4.37 0.30 -12.88
N GLN A 51 4.10 -0.61 -13.82
CA GLN A 51 4.66 -0.56 -15.17
C GLN A 51 4.47 0.79 -15.88
N PRO A 52 3.28 1.44 -15.82
CA PRO A 52 3.08 2.72 -16.49
C PRO A 52 4.00 3.84 -16.00
N LEU A 53 4.56 3.72 -14.78
CA LEU A 53 5.46 4.73 -14.23
C LEU A 53 6.86 4.68 -14.83
N GLY A 54 7.25 3.56 -15.46
CA GLY A 54 8.62 3.38 -15.95
C GLY A 54 9.65 3.27 -14.83
N ALA A 55 9.23 2.86 -13.64
CA ALA A 55 10.12 2.74 -12.49
C ALA A 55 11.18 1.66 -12.73
N GLN A 56 12.37 1.88 -12.19
CA GLN A 56 13.45 0.91 -12.23
C GLN A 56 13.38 0.00 -11.00
N ILE A 57 13.76 -1.26 -11.20
CA ILE A 57 13.85 -2.23 -10.11
C ILE A 57 14.91 -1.74 -9.11
N GLU A 58 14.51 -1.66 -7.84
CA GLU A 58 15.42 -1.28 -6.75
C GLU A 58 16.14 -2.50 -6.18
N ASP A 59 15.40 -3.58 -5.93
CA ASP A 59 15.95 -4.76 -5.28
C ASP A 59 15.09 -5.99 -5.58
N GLN A 60 15.60 -7.15 -5.20
CA GLN A 60 14.88 -8.41 -5.21
C GLN A 60 14.68 -8.88 -3.78
N ARG A 61 13.45 -9.27 -3.45
CA ARG A 61 13.06 -9.78 -2.14
C ARG A 61 12.38 -11.13 -2.31
N TYR A 62 12.13 -11.79 -1.18
CA TYR A 62 11.35 -13.02 -1.16
C TYR A 62 10.11 -12.80 -0.29
N LEU A 63 8.93 -13.02 -0.88
CA LEU A 63 7.69 -13.11 -0.11
C LEU A 63 7.57 -14.53 0.43
N ARG A 64 7.21 -14.61 1.70
CA ARG A 64 7.00 -15.89 2.38
C ARG A 64 5.51 -16.07 2.65
N SER A 65 4.95 -17.20 2.19
CA SER A 65 3.58 -17.58 2.51
C SER A 65 3.49 -18.09 3.96
N PRO A 66 2.27 -18.13 4.55
CA PRO A 66 2.07 -18.75 5.85
C PRO A 66 2.50 -20.22 5.91
N TRP A 67 2.58 -20.88 4.74
CA TRP A 67 2.99 -22.29 4.62
C TRP A 67 4.51 -22.46 4.44
N GLY A 68 5.26 -21.36 4.51
CA GLY A 68 6.72 -21.41 4.39
C GLY A 68 7.25 -21.37 2.95
N GLU A 69 6.38 -21.29 1.96
CA GLU A 69 6.82 -21.11 0.57
C GLU A 69 7.43 -19.72 0.38
N ARG A 70 8.51 -19.66 -0.41
CA ARG A 70 9.19 -18.41 -0.74
C ARG A 70 9.08 -18.15 -2.24
N ARG A 71 8.74 -16.91 -2.59
CA ARG A 71 8.65 -16.48 -3.98
C ARG A 71 9.48 -15.23 -4.18
N PRO A 72 10.35 -15.19 -5.22
CA PRO A 72 11.09 -13.97 -5.53
C PRO A 72 10.14 -12.90 -6.09
N VAL A 73 10.35 -11.68 -5.64
CA VAL A 73 9.62 -10.50 -6.13
C VAL A 73 10.59 -9.35 -6.31
N TYR A 74 10.24 -8.41 -7.17
CA TYR A 74 11.01 -7.19 -7.35
C TYR A 74 10.36 -6.05 -6.59
N THR A 75 11.20 -5.14 -6.10
CA THR A 75 10.75 -3.94 -5.39
C THR A 75 11.13 -2.69 -6.18
N TYR A 76 10.35 -1.64 -5.92
CA TYR A 76 10.52 -0.33 -6.52
C TYR A 76 10.42 0.73 -5.42
N LEU A 77 11.15 1.84 -5.58
CA LEU A 77 10.95 3.01 -4.72
C LEU A 77 9.97 3.95 -5.40
N LEU A 78 8.86 4.21 -4.73
CA LEU A 78 7.81 5.08 -5.22
C LEU A 78 7.38 6.06 -4.14
N ASP A 79 6.88 7.21 -4.55
CA ASP A 79 6.14 8.08 -3.65
C ASP A 79 4.69 7.62 -3.60
N ILE A 80 4.12 7.60 -2.41
CA ILE A 80 2.72 7.20 -2.19
C ILE A 80 1.97 8.38 -1.60
N GLU A 81 0.81 8.72 -2.19
CA GLU A 81 -0.12 9.66 -1.57
C GLU A 81 -1.16 8.88 -0.77
N VAL A 82 -1.28 9.22 0.50
CA VAL A 82 -2.23 8.64 1.44
C VAL A 82 -2.89 9.76 2.21
N ALA A 83 -4.22 9.86 2.18
CA ALA A 83 -4.96 10.87 2.92
C ALA A 83 -4.45 12.31 2.66
N GLY A 84 -4.05 12.61 1.44
CA GLY A 84 -3.50 13.90 1.07
C GLY A 84 -2.04 14.12 1.48
N LEU A 85 -1.40 13.13 2.11
CA LEU A 85 -0.01 13.20 2.54
C LEU A 85 0.88 12.48 1.53
N ARG A 86 2.00 13.09 1.18
CA ARG A 86 3.01 12.46 0.34
C ARG A 86 4.01 11.71 1.21
N LEU A 87 4.10 10.40 1.02
CA LEU A 87 5.11 9.55 1.66
C LEU A 87 6.23 9.31 0.64
N PRO A 88 7.42 9.89 0.83
CA PRO A 88 8.47 9.80 -0.19
C PRO A 88 9.24 8.49 -0.10
N SER A 89 9.65 7.97 -1.25
CA SER A 89 10.59 6.86 -1.39
C SER A 89 10.24 5.64 -0.55
N ILE A 90 9.02 5.17 -0.74
CA ILE A 90 8.52 3.96 -0.10
C ILE A 90 8.90 2.75 -0.95
N GLU A 91 9.44 1.71 -0.32
CA GLU A 91 9.67 0.44 -1.01
C GLU A 91 8.35 -0.28 -1.24
N VAL A 92 8.08 -0.61 -2.50
CA VAL A 92 6.84 -1.26 -2.91
C VAL A 92 7.20 -2.57 -3.61
N VAL A 93 6.58 -3.65 -3.18
CA VAL A 93 6.69 -4.97 -3.82
C VAL A 93 5.73 -5.01 -5.00
N ALA A 94 6.25 -5.35 -6.17
CA ALA A 94 5.42 -5.61 -7.35
C ALA A 94 4.90 -7.05 -7.30
N ASP A 95 3.58 -7.18 -7.27
CA ASP A 95 2.92 -8.48 -7.31
C ASP A 95 2.51 -8.80 -8.75
N ASP A 96 3.03 -9.89 -9.29
CA ASP A 96 2.75 -10.33 -10.66
C ASP A 96 1.59 -11.33 -10.74
N THR A 97 1.02 -11.74 -9.61
CA THR A 97 -0.02 -12.77 -9.56
C THR A 97 -1.34 -12.34 -8.92
N GLY A 98 -1.32 -11.35 -8.02
CA GLY A 98 -2.50 -10.90 -7.29
C GLY A 98 -3.02 -9.57 -7.75
N ASP A 99 -4.19 -9.20 -7.24
CA ASP A 99 -4.90 -7.96 -7.58
C ASP A 99 -5.02 -7.01 -6.39
N GLU A 100 -4.65 -7.43 -5.20
CA GLU A 100 -4.84 -6.64 -3.99
C GLU A 100 -3.71 -5.64 -3.79
N VAL A 101 -4.09 -4.41 -3.41
CA VAL A 101 -3.15 -3.37 -2.99
C VAL A 101 -3.13 -3.34 -1.48
N ILE A 102 -1.94 -3.51 -0.89
CA ILE A 102 -1.74 -3.55 0.56
C ILE A 102 -0.75 -2.47 0.95
N VAL A 103 -1.15 -1.66 1.93
CA VAL A 103 -0.26 -0.70 2.58
C VAL A 103 0.17 -1.30 3.91
N GLY A 104 1.44 -1.64 4.01
CA GLY A 104 2.04 -2.29 5.17
C GLY A 104 2.73 -1.31 6.11
N ARG A 105 3.46 -1.87 7.09
CA ARG A 105 4.07 -1.09 8.18
C ARG A 105 5.12 -0.09 7.71
N ASP A 106 5.81 -0.36 6.60
CA ASP A 106 6.81 0.58 6.08
C ASP A 106 6.19 1.96 5.81
N ALA A 107 4.97 1.99 5.28
CA ALA A 107 4.23 3.24 5.07
C ALA A 107 3.45 3.64 6.32
N LEU A 108 2.74 2.69 6.96
CA LEU A 108 1.86 2.99 8.10
C LEU A 108 2.60 3.55 9.30
N ASN A 109 3.86 3.16 9.51
CA ASN A 109 4.68 3.69 10.61
C ASN A 109 5.06 5.16 10.42
N ARG A 110 4.78 5.74 9.28
CA ARG A 110 4.96 7.18 9.02
C ARG A 110 3.70 8.00 9.30
N LEU A 111 2.62 7.34 9.71
CA LEU A 111 1.30 7.94 9.92
C LEU A 111 0.83 7.70 11.34
N ARG A 112 -0.10 8.55 11.75
CA ARG A 112 -0.90 8.31 12.96
C ARG A 112 -2.29 7.89 12.53
N ILE A 113 -2.71 6.70 12.97
CA ILE A 113 -4.00 6.13 12.60
C ILE A 113 -4.75 5.76 13.86
N THR A 114 -6.00 6.21 13.96
CA THR A 114 -6.91 5.84 15.04
C THR A 114 -8.04 5.01 14.45
N LEU A 115 -8.14 3.77 14.86
CA LEU A 115 -9.21 2.86 14.43
C LEU A 115 -10.38 2.95 15.42
N ASP A 116 -11.57 3.23 14.90
CA ASP A 116 -12.82 3.17 15.66
C ASP A 116 -13.67 2.05 15.08
N GLY A 117 -13.42 0.82 15.54
CA GLY A 117 -14.13 -0.36 15.08
C GLY A 117 -15.64 -0.30 15.31
N PRO A 118 -16.11 0.10 16.52
CA PRO A 118 -17.56 0.21 16.77
C PRO A 118 -18.26 1.18 15.81
N ALA A 119 -17.63 2.27 15.43
CA ALA A 119 -18.20 3.23 14.49
C ALA A 119 -17.95 2.84 13.02
N GLY A 120 -17.04 1.89 12.76
CA GLY A 120 -16.65 1.52 11.40
C GLY A 120 -15.92 2.64 10.66
N THR A 121 -15.14 3.44 11.40
CA THR A 121 -14.39 4.58 10.85
C THR A 121 -12.95 4.57 11.36
N PHE A 122 -12.10 5.35 10.70
CA PHE A 122 -10.73 5.57 11.15
C PHE A 122 -10.25 6.96 10.73
N ASP A 123 -9.32 7.50 11.51
CA ASP A 123 -8.70 8.79 11.24
C ASP A 123 -7.23 8.60 10.88
N VAL A 124 -6.74 9.39 9.92
CA VAL A 124 -5.35 9.38 9.48
C VAL A 124 -4.78 10.79 9.55
N THR A 125 -3.62 10.93 10.17
CA THR A 125 -2.81 12.14 10.18
C THR A 125 -1.34 11.80 9.97
N GLY A 126 -0.57 12.79 9.64
CA GLY A 126 0.89 12.63 9.48
C GLY A 126 1.67 12.68 10.79
#